data_c42b3445d8aa1fa178f5de5f86c7600f
#
_entry.id   c42b3445d8aa1fa178f5de5f86c7600f
#
_cell.length_a   1.000
_cell.length_b   1.000
_cell.length_c   1.000
_cell.angle_alpha   90.00
_cell.angle_beta   90.00
_cell.angle_gamma   90.00
#
_symmetry.space_group_name_H-M   'P 1'
#
loop_
_entity.id
_entity.type
_entity.pdbx_description
1 polymer ?
#
loop_
_entity_poly.entity_id
_entity_poly.type
_entity_poly.pdbx_seq_one_letter_code
_entity_poly.pdbx_strand_id
1 'polypeptide(L)'
;FASHVGVEIVADALVSKDRTLNQALFNEELGAVIQVARGRAAEVERDFEAAGMGWSLKYLGNLTQDDHLNIYLEGKCVLSEDRVDLQKAWNEVSWQIARMRDNPECADSEYALISDKHNGGLVLTMGFDPEENLAAPFINTGVRPKVAILREQGVNSQNEMASAFLQ
;
A
#
# COMPACT_ATOMS: atom_id res chain seq x y z
N PHE A 1 0.94 5.04 -5.59
CA PHE A 1 0.02 6.16 -5.92
C PHE A 1 -0.55 6.85 -4.67
N ALA A 2 -0.84 6.11 -3.60
CA ALA A 2 -1.60 6.64 -2.45
C ALA A 2 -0.91 7.78 -1.68
N SER A 3 0.41 7.82 -1.64
CA SER A 3 1.14 8.83 -0.86
C SER A 3 1.40 10.13 -1.63
N HIS A 4 1.07 10.19 -2.92
CA HIS A 4 1.36 11.33 -3.80
C HIS A 4 2.82 11.79 -3.71
N VAL A 5 3.74 10.85 -3.68
CA VAL A 5 5.19 11.09 -3.67
C VAL A 5 5.84 10.39 -4.85
N GLY A 6 6.97 10.91 -5.31
CA GLY A 6 7.79 10.27 -6.31
C GLY A 6 8.66 9.16 -5.74
N VAL A 7 9.29 8.40 -6.61
CA VAL A 7 10.23 7.35 -6.25
C VAL A 7 11.38 7.27 -7.26
N GLU A 8 12.58 7.16 -6.75
CA GLU A 8 13.77 6.82 -7.53
C GLU A 8 14.13 5.37 -7.28
N ILE A 9 14.21 4.59 -8.36
CA ILE A 9 14.64 3.18 -8.34
C ILE A 9 16.01 3.07 -8.99
N VAL A 10 16.97 2.49 -8.29
CA VAL A 10 18.27 2.13 -8.83
C VAL A 10 18.24 0.63 -9.18
N ALA A 11 18.09 0.33 -10.46
CA ALA A 11 17.82 -1.01 -10.93
C ALA A 11 19.07 -1.90 -11.05
N ASP A 12 20.27 -1.37 -10.75
CA ASP A 12 21.54 -2.10 -10.87
C ASP A 12 21.56 -3.40 -10.06
N ALA A 13 20.92 -3.42 -8.88
CA ALA A 13 20.83 -4.61 -8.04
C ALA A 13 19.85 -5.67 -8.55
N LEU A 14 19.03 -5.33 -9.55
CA LEU A 14 17.99 -6.19 -10.13
C LEU A 14 18.44 -6.88 -11.42
N VAL A 15 19.45 -6.35 -12.08
CA VAL A 15 19.96 -6.85 -13.36
C VAL A 15 21.21 -7.73 -13.17
N SER A 16 21.46 -8.61 -14.12
CA SER A 16 22.65 -9.45 -14.17
C SER A 16 23.00 -9.79 -15.62
N LYS A 17 24.04 -10.58 -15.86
CA LYS A 17 24.39 -11.06 -17.19
C LYS A 17 23.27 -11.86 -17.83
N ASP A 18 22.48 -12.57 -17.02
CA ASP A 18 21.41 -13.46 -17.45
C ASP A 18 20.00 -12.84 -17.26
N ARG A 19 19.91 -11.60 -16.82
CA ARG A 19 18.66 -10.91 -16.50
C ARG A 19 18.70 -9.45 -16.91
N THR A 20 18.00 -9.11 -17.98
CA THR A 20 17.85 -7.74 -18.48
C THR A 20 16.94 -6.91 -17.57
N LEU A 21 16.96 -5.59 -17.75
CA LEU A 21 16.08 -4.67 -17.00
C LEU A 21 14.59 -5.02 -17.18
N ASN A 22 14.14 -5.25 -18.41
CA ASN A 22 12.76 -5.61 -18.69
C ASN A 22 12.35 -6.93 -17.99
N GLN A 23 13.23 -7.93 -18.03
CA GLN A 23 12.99 -9.18 -17.31
C GLN A 23 12.95 -8.99 -15.80
N ALA A 24 13.74 -8.05 -15.25
CA ALA A 24 13.76 -7.75 -13.84
C ALA A 24 12.50 -7.00 -13.36
N LEU A 25 12.04 -6.03 -14.16
CA LEU A 25 10.88 -5.19 -13.79
C LEU A 25 9.53 -5.87 -14.02
N PHE A 26 9.44 -6.80 -14.97
CA PHE A 26 8.19 -7.46 -15.38
C PHE A 26 8.19 -8.96 -15.11
N ASN A 27 8.96 -9.44 -14.14
CA ASN A 27 8.89 -10.83 -13.71
C ASN A 27 7.73 -11.05 -12.72
N GLU A 28 7.32 -12.30 -12.58
CA GLU A 28 6.29 -12.74 -11.65
C GLU A 28 6.88 -13.51 -10.46
N GLU A 29 8.14 -13.28 -10.12
CA GLU A 29 8.77 -13.88 -8.94
C GLU A 29 8.11 -13.33 -7.66
N LEU A 30 7.93 -14.22 -6.68
CA LEU A 30 7.45 -13.81 -5.37
C LEU A 30 8.43 -12.85 -4.71
N GLY A 31 7.92 -11.73 -4.24
CA GLY A 31 8.70 -10.72 -3.56
C GLY A 31 7.81 -9.63 -2.97
N ALA A 32 8.42 -8.75 -2.19
CA ALA A 32 7.75 -7.58 -1.65
C ALA A 32 8.68 -6.37 -1.72
N VAL A 33 8.13 -5.21 -2.08
CA VAL A 33 8.80 -3.93 -1.93
C VAL A 33 8.28 -3.28 -0.65
N ILE A 34 9.18 -3.00 0.28
CA ILE A 34 8.85 -2.38 1.56
C ILE A 34 9.47 -0.99 1.67
N GLN A 35 8.77 -0.09 2.31
CA GLN A 35 9.30 1.21 2.69
C GLN A 35 9.77 1.15 4.12
N VAL A 36 11.03 1.54 4.34
CA VAL A 36 11.66 1.55 5.66
C VAL A 36 12.17 2.95 5.97
N ALA A 37 11.91 3.44 7.19
CA ALA A 37 12.51 4.68 7.65
C ALA A 37 14.04 4.55 7.63
N ARG A 38 14.74 5.57 7.10
CA ARG A 38 16.20 5.53 6.91
C ARG A 38 16.97 5.14 8.18
N GLY A 39 16.53 5.61 9.35
CA GLY A 39 17.14 5.28 10.63
C GLY A 39 16.95 3.82 11.07
N ARG A 40 16.05 3.07 10.45
CA ARG A 40 15.76 1.66 10.75
C ARG A 40 16.29 0.69 9.69
N ALA A 41 16.91 1.17 8.63
CA ALA A 41 17.42 0.31 7.56
C ALA A 41 18.37 -0.76 8.07
N ALA A 42 19.34 -0.37 8.90
CA ALA A 42 20.32 -1.30 9.50
C ALA A 42 19.69 -2.34 10.47
N GLU A 43 18.55 -2.01 11.08
CA GLU A 43 17.78 -2.97 11.90
C GLU A 43 17.17 -4.04 11.01
N VAL A 44 16.52 -3.64 9.94
CA VAL A 44 15.92 -4.55 8.96
C VAL A 44 16.96 -5.46 8.32
N GLU A 45 18.11 -4.91 7.93
CA GLU A 45 19.22 -5.72 7.37
C GLU A 45 19.65 -6.81 8.35
N ARG A 46 19.87 -6.47 9.63
CA ARG A 46 20.25 -7.44 10.66
C ARG A 46 19.20 -8.53 10.88
N ASP A 47 17.92 -8.16 10.86
CA ASP A 47 16.83 -9.10 11.05
C ASP A 47 16.77 -10.11 9.88
N PHE A 48 16.95 -9.64 8.65
CA PHE A 48 17.04 -10.52 7.46
C PHE A 48 18.28 -11.42 7.52
N GLU A 49 19.44 -10.91 7.94
CA GLU A 49 20.65 -11.71 8.13
C GLU A 49 20.46 -12.76 9.22
N ALA A 50 19.87 -12.38 10.36
CA ALA A 50 19.60 -13.32 11.47
C ALA A 50 18.61 -14.42 11.05
N ALA A 51 17.70 -14.14 10.14
CA ALA A 51 16.79 -15.12 9.55
C ALA A 51 17.45 -15.97 8.44
N GLY A 52 18.71 -15.74 8.09
CA GLY A 52 19.39 -16.40 6.98
C GLY A 52 18.92 -15.96 5.60
N MET A 53 18.23 -14.82 5.50
CA MET A 53 17.62 -14.30 4.29
C MET A 53 18.28 -13.01 3.77
N GLY A 54 19.42 -12.59 4.30
CA GLY A 54 20.12 -11.37 3.87
C GLY A 54 20.41 -11.32 2.36
N TRP A 55 20.61 -12.47 1.73
CA TRP A 55 20.81 -12.60 0.29
C TRP A 55 19.62 -12.13 -0.54
N SER A 56 18.40 -12.17 0.00
CA SER A 56 17.16 -11.80 -0.69
C SER A 56 16.84 -10.31 -0.58
N LEU A 57 17.45 -9.60 0.38
CA LEU A 57 17.22 -8.17 0.59
C LEU A 57 17.99 -7.35 -0.43
N LYS A 58 17.30 -6.43 -1.10
CA LYS A 58 17.88 -5.51 -2.06
C LYS A 58 17.44 -4.09 -1.76
N TYR A 59 18.39 -3.17 -1.71
CA TYR A 59 18.10 -1.75 -1.68
C TYR A 59 17.70 -1.29 -3.09
N LEU A 60 16.50 -0.74 -3.23
CA LEU A 60 15.96 -0.34 -4.52
C LEU A 60 16.03 1.16 -4.77
N GLY A 61 16.00 2.00 -3.74
CA GLY A 61 16.01 3.44 -3.96
C GLY A 61 15.36 4.24 -2.85
N ASN A 62 14.90 5.43 -3.16
CA ASN A 62 14.31 6.38 -2.21
C ASN A 62 13.00 6.96 -2.72
N LEU A 63 12.20 7.46 -1.78
CA LEU A 63 11.10 8.37 -2.09
C LEU A 63 11.62 9.78 -2.39
N THR A 64 10.95 10.48 -3.29
CA THR A 64 11.24 11.85 -3.71
C THR A 64 10.02 12.75 -3.55
N GLN A 65 10.22 14.07 -3.66
CA GLN A 65 9.16 15.07 -3.55
C GLN A 65 8.63 15.53 -4.92
N ASP A 66 9.16 15.00 -6.01
CA ASP A 66 8.89 15.47 -7.37
C ASP A 66 7.70 14.83 -8.06
N ASP A 67 7.04 13.87 -7.39
CA ASP A 67 5.85 13.14 -7.89
C ASP A 67 6.12 12.37 -9.21
N HIS A 68 7.38 11.97 -9.44
CA HIS A 68 7.79 11.17 -10.60
C HIS A 68 8.25 9.77 -10.20
N LEU A 69 8.04 8.81 -11.10
CA LEU A 69 8.73 7.52 -11.08
C LEU A 69 9.96 7.62 -11.97
N ASN A 70 11.13 7.60 -11.35
CA ASN A 70 12.42 7.61 -12.04
C ASN A 70 13.11 6.25 -11.85
N ILE A 71 13.53 5.63 -12.94
CA ILE A 71 14.32 4.39 -12.90
C ILE A 71 15.70 4.67 -13.51
N TYR A 72 16.72 4.31 -12.75
CA TYR A 72 18.12 4.47 -13.15
C TYR A 72 18.77 3.11 -13.33
N LEU A 73 19.61 3.01 -14.36
CA LEU A 73 20.49 1.88 -14.62
C LEU A 73 21.87 2.40 -15.02
N GLU A 74 22.93 1.95 -14.36
CA GLU A 74 24.30 2.41 -14.56
C GLU A 74 24.42 3.95 -14.51
N GLY A 75 23.69 4.56 -13.57
CA GLY A 75 23.64 6.01 -13.38
C GLY A 75 22.90 6.81 -14.46
N LYS A 76 22.27 6.14 -15.42
CA LYS A 76 21.45 6.80 -16.46
C LYS A 76 19.97 6.63 -16.13
N CYS A 77 19.20 7.71 -16.25
CA CYS A 77 17.75 7.64 -16.19
C CYS A 77 17.23 6.91 -17.45
N VAL A 78 16.59 5.76 -17.26
CA VAL A 78 16.05 4.92 -18.33
C VAL A 78 14.54 5.02 -18.43
N LEU A 79 13.88 5.51 -17.38
CA LEU A 79 12.46 5.83 -17.33
C LEU A 79 12.26 7.02 -16.41
N SER A 80 11.44 7.99 -16.83
CA SER A 80 10.98 9.11 -16.01
C SER A 80 9.55 9.45 -16.41
N GLU A 81 8.59 9.15 -15.52
CA GLU A 81 7.17 9.31 -15.80
C GLU A 81 6.49 10.04 -14.63
N ASP A 82 5.52 10.90 -14.95
CA ASP A 82 4.68 11.55 -13.94
C ASP A 82 3.74 10.51 -13.30
N ARG A 83 3.64 10.54 -11.97
CA ARG A 83 2.78 9.62 -11.21
C ARG A 83 1.31 9.71 -11.63
N VAL A 84 0.82 10.91 -11.92
CA VAL A 84 -0.58 11.15 -12.33
C VAL A 84 -0.86 10.44 -13.65
N ASP A 85 0.07 10.54 -14.61
CA ASP A 85 -0.09 9.90 -15.92
C ASP A 85 -0.10 8.38 -15.80
N LEU A 86 0.80 7.82 -14.98
CA LEU A 86 0.82 6.40 -14.67
C LEU A 86 -0.45 5.94 -13.97
N GLN A 87 -0.95 6.72 -13.01
CA GLN A 87 -2.17 6.40 -12.28
C GLN A 87 -3.39 6.47 -13.18
N LYS A 88 -3.46 7.45 -14.08
CA LYS A 88 -4.52 7.54 -15.08
C LYS A 88 -4.50 6.35 -16.02
N ALA A 89 -3.34 5.98 -16.56
CA ALA A 89 -3.20 4.79 -17.40
C ALA A 89 -3.66 3.52 -16.68
N TRP A 90 -3.30 3.36 -15.41
CA TRP A 90 -3.75 2.24 -14.58
C TRP A 90 -5.27 2.21 -14.39
N ASN A 91 -5.89 3.35 -14.14
CA ASN A 91 -7.33 3.45 -13.84
C ASN A 91 -8.22 3.54 -15.09
N GLU A 92 -7.67 3.75 -16.28
CA GLU A 92 -8.43 4.04 -17.49
C GLU A 92 -9.50 2.98 -17.78
N VAL A 93 -9.16 1.70 -17.74
CA VAL A 93 -10.11 0.61 -18.04
C VAL A 93 -11.24 0.60 -17.01
N SER A 94 -10.92 0.72 -15.72
CA SER A 94 -11.90 0.73 -14.63
C SER A 94 -12.84 1.94 -14.77
N TRP A 95 -12.30 3.11 -15.11
CA TRP A 95 -13.08 4.32 -15.37
C TRP A 95 -14.04 4.13 -16.55
N GLN A 96 -13.58 3.59 -17.69
CA GLN A 96 -14.43 3.35 -18.84
C GLN A 96 -15.57 2.37 -18.51
N ILE A 97 -15.30 1.32 -17.75
CA ILE A 97 -16.32 0.38 -17.28
C ILE A 97 -17.31 1.07 -16.36
N ALA A 98 -16.85 1.90 -15.42
CA ALA A 98 -17.71 2.66 -14.52
C ALA A 98 -18.62 3.61 -15.29
N ARG A 99 -18.11 4.33 -16.29
CA ARG A 99 -18.91 5.21 -17.15
C ARG A 99 -20.04 4.50 -17.88
N MET A 100 -19.81 3.24 -18.29
CA MET A 100 -20.84 2.44 -19.00
C MET A 100 -21.88 1.86 -18.04
N ARG A 101 -21.51 1.56 -16.82
CA ARG A 101 -22.35 0.89 -15.82
C ARG A 101 -23.11 1.86 -14.91
N ASP A 102 -22.44 2.90 -14.48
CA ASP A 102 -22.89 3.82 -13.43
C ASP A 102 -23.25 5.20 -14.04
N ASN A 103 -23.34 6.24 -13.20
CA ASN A 103 -23.53 7.61 -13.69
C ASN A 103 -22.23 8.11 -14.34
N PRO A 104 -22.22 8.46 -15.65
CA PRO A 104 -21.00 8.89 -16.34
C PRO A 104 -20.36 10.15 -15.75
N GLU A 105 -21.17 11.13 -15.30
CA GLU A 105 -20.65 12.37 -14.71
C GLU A 105 -19.91 12.11 -13.39
N CYS A 106 -20.42 11.18 -12.57
CA CYS A 106 -19.75 10.77 -11.34
C CYS A 106 -18.42 10.05 -11.65
N ALA A 107 -18.44 9.10 -12.59
CA ALA A 107 -17.24 8.39 -13.01
C ALA A 107 -16.17 9.34 -13.59
N ASP A 108 -16.58 10.32 -14.39
CA ASP A 108 -15.67 11.32 -14.95
C ASP A 108 -15.09 12.23 -13.87
N SER A 109 -15.90 12.65 -12.89
CA SER A 109 -15.42 13.49 -11.78
C SER A 109 -14.43 12.74 -10.87
N GLU A 110 -14.68 11.46 -10.58
CA GLU A 110 -13.76 10.61 -9.81
C GLU A 110 -12.43 10.46 -10.55
N TYR A 111 -12.45 10.16 -11.84
CA TYR A 111 -11.23 10.03 -12.63
C TYR A 111 -10.45 11.35 -12.73
N ALA A 112 -11.14 12.49 -12.79
CA ALA A 112 -10.51 13.81 -12.81
C ALA A 112 -9.75 14.13 -11.51
N LEU A 113 -10.21 13.62 -10.35
CA LEU A 113 -9.54 13.82 -9.06
C LEU A 113 -8.10 13.27 -9.05
N ILE A 114 -7.75 12.29 -9.89
CA ILE A 114 -6.38 11.79 -10.01
C ILE A 114 -5.39 12.89 -10.35
N SER A 115 -5.84 13.91 -11.11
CA SER A 115 -5.02 15.05 -11.51
C SER A 115 -4.92 16.14 -10.44
N ASP A 116 -5.75 16.10 -9.43
CA ASP A 116 -5.72 17.10 -8.35
C ASP A 116 -4.65 16.73 -7.33
N LYS A 117 -3.45 17.27 -7.52
CA LYS A 117 -2.29 17.06 -6.63
C LYS A 117 -2.51 17.61 -5.22
N HIS A 118 -3.54 18.45 -5.00
CA HIS A 118 -3.87 19.04 -3.71
C HIS A 118 -5.01 18.30 -2.99
N ASN A 119 -5.64 17.33 -3.65
CA ASN A 119 -6.66 16.51 -3.02
C ASN A 119 -6.02 15.56 -1.99
N GLY A 120 -6.16 15.91 -0.72
CA GLY A 120 -5.68 15.09 0.40
C GLY A 120 -6.52 13.83 0.68
N GLY A 121 -7.52 13.51 -0.16
CA GLY A 121 -8.45 12.42 0.07
C GLY A 121 -9.50 12.74 1.12
N LEU A 122 -10.04 11.70 1.75
CA LEU A 122 -11.06 11.85 2.78
C LEU A 122 -10.44 12.34 4.09
N VAL A 123 -11.05 13.38 4.66
CA VAL A 123 -10.67 13.92 5.97
C VAL A 123 -11.69 13.43 7.00
N LEU A 124 -11.19 12.74 8.02
CA LEU A 124 -12.01 12.29 9.14
C LEU A 124 -12.04 13.35 10.23
N THR A 125 -13.25 13.76 10.62
CA THR A 125 -13.46 14.55 11.82
C THR A 125 -14.16 13.68 12.85
N MET A 126 -13.42 13.24 13.86
CA MET A 126 -13.97 12.39 14.91
C MET A 126 -14.52 13.25 16.04
N GLY A 127 -15.75 12.96 16.49
CA GLY A 127 -16.37 13.59 17.66
C GLY A 127 -16.02 12.91 19.00
N PHE A 128 -15.04 11.98 18.99
CA PHE A 128 -14.58 11.22 20.15
C PHE A 128 -13.06 11.07 20.11
N ASP A 129 -12.46 10.76 21.25
CA ASP A 129 -11.03 10.44 21.34
C ASP A 129 -10.80 8.98 20.89
N PRO A 130 -10.08 8.74 19.78
CA PRO A 130 -9.81 7.39 19.29
C PRO A 130 -8.89 6.57 20.22
N GLU A 131 -8.14 7.23 21.10
CA GLU A 131 -7.26 6.58 22.08
C GLU A 131 -8.01 6.23 23.38
N GLU A 132 -9.24 6.69 23.56
CA GLU A 132 -10.05 6.36 24.73
C GLU A 132 -10.46 4.89 24.72
N ASN A 133 -10.01 4.14 25.72
CA ASN A 133 -10.42 2.75 25.90
C ASN A 133 -11.74 2.67 26.69
N LEU A 134 -12.86 2.73 25.98
CA LEU A 134 -14.20 2.63 26.57
C LEU A 134 -14.46 1.30 27.27
N ALA A 135 -13.75 0.24 26.90
CA ALA A 135 -13.92 -1.09 27.50
C ALA A 135 -13.13 -1.25 28.83
N ALA A 136 -12.12 -0.43 29.09
CA ALA A 136 -11.23 -0.57 30.23
C ALA A 136 -11.98 -0.68 31.59
N PRO A 137 -13.01 0.13 31.90
CA PRO A 137 -13.75 0.03 33.16
C PRO A 137 -14.46 -1.32 33.33
N PHE A 138 -14.87 -1.95 32.23
CA PHE A 138 -15.63 -3.22 32.23
C PHE A 138 -14.69 -4.43 32.23
N ILE A 139 -13.56 -4.36 31.55
CA ILE A 139 -12.55 -5.43 31.54
C ILE A 139 -12.06 -5.73 32.95
N ASN A 140 -11.83 -4.69 33.75
CA ASN A 140 -11.33 -4.81 35.11
C ASN A 140 -12.32 -5.46 36.10
N THR A 141 -13.62 -5.55 35.77
CA THR A 141 -14.62 -6.21 36.63
C THR A 141 -14.55 -7.74 36.57
N GLY A 142 -13.88 -8.30 35.57
CA GLY A 142 -13.83 -9.76 35.35
C GLY A 142 -15.16 -10.39 34.92
N VAL A 143 -16.20 -9.59 34.72
CA VAL A 143 -17.51 -10.07 34.28
C VAL A 143 -17.46 -10.40 32.80
N ARG A 144 -17.76 -11.65 32.45
CA ARG A 144 -17.80 -12.11 31.06
C ARG A 144 -19.20 -12.57 30.68
N PRO A 145 -20.03 -11.71 30.11
CA PRO A 145 -21.38 -12.11 29.68
C PRO A 145 -21.32 -13.14 28.55
N LYS A 146 -22.31 -14.00 28.49
CA LYS A 146 -22.45 -14.96 27.39
C LYS A 146 -22.94 -14.19 26.14
N VAL A 147 -22.24 -14.35 25.05
CA VAL A 147 -22.58 -13.75 23.75
C VAL A 147 -22.97 -14.86 22.78
N ALA A 148 -24.09 -14.68 22.07
CA ALA A 148 -24.50 -15.55 20.98
C ALA A 148 -24.23 -14.85 19.65
N ILE A 149 -23.43 -15.45 18.80
CA ILE A 149 -23.17 -14.96 17.46
C ILE A 149 -24.08 -15.71 16.49
N LEU A 150 -25.03 -14.99 15.92
CA LEU A 150 -25.94 -15.53 14.92
C LEU A 150 -25.22 -15.63 13.58
N ARG A 151 -25.35 -16.80 12.96
CA ARG A 151 -24.86 -17.04 11.61
C ARG A 151 -26.02 -17.42 10.73
N GLU A 152 -26.24 -16.62 9.69
CA GLU A 152 -27.23 -16.88 8.66
C GLU A 152 -26.52 -17.06 7.31
N GLN A 153 -27.26 -17.47 6.30
CA GLN A 153 -26.73 -17.67 4.96
C GLN A 153 -26.06 -16.40 4.44
N GLY A 154 -24.82 -16.51 3.96
CA GLY A 154 -24.02 -15.42 3.45
C GLY A 154 -23.12 -14.72 4.49
N VAL A 155 -23.23 -15.03 5.79
CA VAL A 155 -22.31 -14.49 6.82
C VAL A 155 -21.00 -15.27 6.80
N ASN A 156 -19.86 -14.56 6.76
CA ASN A 156 -18.53 -15.17 6.77
C ASN A 156 -17.59 -14.64 7.86
N SER A 157 -18.00 -13.66 8.66
CA SER A 157 -17.18 -13.04 9.70
C SER A 157 -17.51 -13.48 11.13
N GLN A 158 -18.14 -14.64 11.33
CA GLN A 158 -18.49 -15.14 12.66
C GLN A 158 -17.27 -15.46 13.53
N ASN A 159 -16.15 -15.86 12.93
CA ASN A 159 -14.92 -16.15 13.67
C ASN A 159 -14.25 -14.86 14.14
N GLU A 160 -14.22 -13.83 13.31
CA GLU A 160 -13.69 -12.52 13.63
C GLU A 160 -14.53 -11.86 14.73
N MET A 161 -15.86 -11.98 14.66
CA MET A 161 -16.77 -11.52 15.70
C MET A 161 -16.53 -12.25 17.03
N ALA A 162 -16.37 -13.57 17.00
CA ALA A 162 -16.04 -14.35 18.19
C ALA A 162 -14.69 -13.92 18.78
N SER A 163 -13.68 -13.67 17.95
CA SER A 163 -12.37 -13.20 18.38
C SER A 163 -12.45 -11.84 19.06
N ALA A 164 -13.25 -10.91 18.53
CA ALA A 164 -13.45 -9.58 19.12
C ALA A 164 -14.09 -9.64 20.53
N PHE A 165 -14.97 -10.62 20.80
CA PHE A 165 -15.58 -10.80 22.12
C PHE A 165 -14.71 -11.60 23.09
N LEU A 166 -13.65 -12.25 22.62
CA LEU A 166 -12.75 -13.06 23.45
C LEU A 166 -11.55 -12.25 23.99
N GLN A 167 -11.27 -11.10 23.40
CA GLN A 167 -10.23 -10.17 23.85
C GLN A 167 -10.68 -9.41 25.09
#